data_5a18cf4376fef1720fb90e65a0cc6343
#
_entry.id   5a18cf4376fef1720fb90e65a0cc6343
#
_cell.length_a   1.000
_cell.length_b   1.000
_cell.length_c   1.000
_cell.angle_alpha   90.00
_cell.angle_beta   90.00
_cell.angle_gamma   90.00
#
_symmetry.space_group_name_H-M   'P 1'
#
loop_
_entity.id
_entity.type
_entity.pdbx_description
1 polymer ?
#
loop_
_entity_poly.entity_id
_entity_poly.type
_entity_poly.pdbx_seq_one_letter_code
_entity_poly.pdbx_strand_id
1 'polypeptide(L)'
;MIFQDNVIKEYLKNVYFITGTPCGGKTTISRELGKRYNLLVYDIDEQFEKHQKISNPAFQPSMNKAFNDADEFFGRTVEEYKKWLIDNTREQLDFVLLDLIRLSQNQIVLC
;
A
#
# COMPACT_ATOMS: atom_id res chain seq x y z
N MET A 1 -1.92 17.86 -9.42
CA MET A 1 -0.83 18.48 -8.63
C MET A 1 0.30 17.49 -8.45
N ILE A 2 1.53 17.91 -8.69
CA ILE A 2 2.70 17.05 -8.50
C ILE A 2 3.55 17.65 -7.38
N PHE A 3 3.80 16.85 -6.34
CA PHE A 3 4.68 17.26 -5.26
C PHE A 3 6.14 17.04 -5.63
N GLN A 4 7.00 17.94 -5.22
CA GLN A 4 8.45 17.76 -5.40
C GLN A 4 8.97 16.70 -4.41
N ASP A 5 9.98 15.94 -4.82
CA ASP A 5 10.52 14.84 -4.02
C ASP A 5 11.01 15.28 -2.63
N ASN A 6 11.62 16.44 -2.54
CA ASN A 6 12.14 16.96 -1.28
C ASN A 6 11.02 17.24 -0.26
N VAL A 7 9.84 17.64 -0.73
CA VAL A 7 8.68 17.88 0.13
C VAL A 7 8.15 16.55 0.67
N ILE A 8 7.96 15.57 -0.21
CA ILE A 8 7.49 14.23 0.21
C ILE A 8 8.47 13.60 1.20
N LYS A 9 9.77 13.69 0.94
CA LYS A 9 10.81 13.15 1.84
C LYS A 9 10.75 13.77 3.23
N GLU A 10 10.51 15.06 3.32
CA GLU A 10 10.39 15.73 4.62
C GLU A 10 9.20 15.19 5.42
N TYR A 11 8.05 15.02 4.77
CA TYR A 11 6.85 14.50 5.45
C TYR A 11 6.94 13.01 5.78
N LEU A 12 7.81 12.26 5.12
CA LEU A 12 8.00 10.82 5.35
C LEU A 12 9.27 10.51 6.16
N LYS A 13 9.91 11.49 6.75
CA LYS A 13 11.19 11.30 7.45
C LYS A 13 11.13 10.33 8.63
N ASN A 14 9.96 10.12 9.23
CA ASN A 14 9.75 9.18 10.33
C ASN A 14 9.19 7.84 9.86
N VAL A 15 9.17 7.60 8.55
CA VAL A 15 8.69 6.35 7.97
C VAL A 15 9.89 5.54 7.49
N TYR A 16 9.99 4.29 7.94
CA TYR A 16 10.99 3.34 7.48
C TYR A 16 10.30 2.26 6.67
N PHE A 17 10.83 1.97 5.48
CA PHE A 17 10.23 1.00 4.57
C PHE A 17 10.98 -0.32 4.63
N ILE A 18 10.23 -1.42 4.72
CA ILE A 18 10.74 -2.77 4.56
C ILE A 18 10.26 -3.29 3.22
N THR A 19 11.19 -3.70 2.38
CA THR A 19 10.90 -4.28 1.07
C THR A 19 11.37 -5.72 1.02
N GLY A 20 10.76 -6.51 0.14
CA GLY A 20 11.13 -7.90 -0.04
C GLY A 20 10.09 -8.65 -0.85
N THR A 21 10.40 -9.91 -1.17
CA THR A 21 9.46 -10.77 -1.87
C THR A 21 8.27 -11.13 -0.97
N PRO A 22 7.09 -11.44 -1.51
CA PRO A 22 5.91 -11.78 -0.71
C PRO A 22 6.11 -12.93 0.27
N CYS A 23 7.01 -13.86 -0.03
CA CYS A 23 7.30 -15.03 0.81
C CYS A 23 8.56 -14.89 1.66
N GLY A 24 9.12 -13.69 1.79
CA GLY A 24 10.42 -13.44 2.45
C GLY A 24 10.36 -13.24 3.95
N GLY A 25 9.23 -13.47 4.63
CA GLY A 25 9.11 -13.25 6.07
C GLY A 25 9.02 -11.79 6.48
N LYS A 26 8.72 -10.90 5.56
CA LYS A 26 8.66 -9.45 5.78
C LYS A 26 7.68 -9.08 6.90
N THR A 27 6.50 -9.68 6.93
CA THR A 27 5.48 -9.42 7.95
C THR A 27 5.97 -9.82 9.35
N THR A 28 6.61 -10.99 9.46
CA THR A 28 7.15 -11.50 10.73
C THR A 28 8.22 -10.57 11.26
N ILE A 29 9.16 -10.16 10.40
CA ILE A 29 10.25 -9.24 10.76
C ILE A 29 9.70 -7.89 11.17
N SER A 30 8.73 -7.35 10.44
CA SER A 30 8.12 -6.07 10.74
C SER A 30 7.46 -6.06 12.11
N ARG A 31 6.70 -7.12 12.43
CA ARG A 31 6.04 -7.25 13.73
C ARG A 31 7.04 -7.37 14.87
N GLU A 32 8.11 -8.13 14.69
CA GLU A 32 9.16 -8.29 15.69
C GLU A 32 9.88 -6.97 15.97
N LEU A 33 10.23 -6.23 14.92
CA LEU A 33 10.85 -4.90 15.06
C LEU A 33 9.89 -3.91 15.72
N GLY A 34 8.61 -3.97 15.37
CA GLY A 34 7.59 -3.12 15.99
C GLY A 34 7.49 -3.33 17.49
N LYS A 35 7.54 -4.57 17.95
CA LYS A 35 7.52 -4.90 19.37
C LYS A 35 8.80 -4.47 20.06
N ARG A 36 9.94 -4.77 19.47
CA ARG A 36 11.25 -4.52 20.08
C ARG A 36 11.55 -3.04 20.26
N TYR A 37 11.19 -2.22 19.29
CA TYR A 37 11.50 -0.79 19.28
C TYR A 37 10.29 0.12 19.47
N ASN A 38 9.14 -0.46 19.80
CA ASN A 38 7.88 0.26 19.99
C ASN A 38 7.50 1.11 18.77
N LEU A 39 7.55 0.50 17.60
CA LEU A 39 7.21 1.15 16.34
C LEU A 39 5.78 0.81 15.92
N LEU A 40 5.10 1.74 15.26
CA LEU A 40 3.83 1.46 14.62
C LEU A 40 4.09 0.71 13.32
N VAL A 41 3.52 -0.48 13.17
CA VAL A 41 3.63 -1.27 11.94
C VAL A 41 2.42 -0.97 11.05
N TYR A 42 2.69 -0.52 9.83
CA TYR A 42 1.66 -0.23 8.82
C TYR A 42 1.77 -1.28 7.72
N ASP A 43 0.75 -2.11 7.56
CA ASP A 43 0.69 -3.15 6.53
C ASP A 43 -0.26 -2.68 5.42
N ILE A 44 0.29 -2.44 4.24
CA ILE A 44 -0.46 -1.94 3.08
C ILE A 44 -1.59 -2.90 2.72
N ASP A 45 -1.33 -4.21 2.76
CA ASP A 45 -2.32 -5.22 2.38
C ASP A 45 -3.52 -5.22 3.33
N GLU A 46 -3.29 -5.01 4.61
CA GLU A 46 -4.37 -4.93 5.61
C GLU A 46 -5.24 -3.68 5.42
N GLN A 47 -4.71 -2.64 4.80
CA GLN A 47 -5.44 -1.38 4.58
C GLN A 47 -6.25 -1.36 3.28
N PHE A 48 -6.10 -2.36 2.42
CA PHE A 48 -6.71 -2.35 1.09
C PHE A 48 -8.24 -2.22 1.15
N GLU A 49 -8.90 -3.01 1.98
CA GLU A 49 -10.36 -2.94 2.09
C GLU A 49 -10.85 -1.57 2.54
N LYS A 50 -10.16 -0.98 3.50
CA LYS A 50 -10.48 0.37 4.00
C LYS A 50 -10.32 1.40 2.90
N HIS A 51 -9.23 1.35 2.15
CA HIS A 51 -8.99 2.27 1.04
C HIS A 51 -10.02 2.08 -0.07
N GLN A 52 -10.36 0.83 -0.37
CA GLN A 52 -11.36 0.51 -1.39
C GLN A 52 -12.73 1.12 -1.04
N LYS A 53 -13.13 1.07 0.23
CA LYS A 53 -14.41 1.64 0.68
C LYS A 53 -14.51 3.14 0.46
N ILE A 54 -13.40 3.86 0.60
CA ILE A 54 -13.38 5.32 0.41
C ILE A 54 -12.98 5.71 -1.02
N SER A 55 -12.60 4.75 -1.86
CA SER A 55 -12.25 5.00 -3.25
C SER A 55 -13.50 5.21 -4.10
N ASN A 56 -13.28 5.77 -5.30
CA ASN A 56 -14.36 6.02 -6.25
C ASN A 56 -14.00 5.34 -7.57
N PRO A 57 -14.90 4.52 -8.16
CA PRO A 57 -14.63 3.83 -9.43
C PRO A 57 -14.24 4.74 -10.59
N ALA A 58 -14.66 6.00 -10.56
CA ALA A 58 -14.29 6.98 -11.59
C ALA A 58 -12.81 7.38 -11.49
N PHE A 59 -12.24 7.38 -10.28
CA PHE A 59 -10.86 7.80 -10.04
C PHE A 59 -9.93 6.62 -9.71
N GLN A 60 -10.46 5.55 -9.13
CA GLN A 60 -9.71 4.34 -8.81
C GLN A 60 -10.40 3.11 -9.43
N PRO A 61 -10.40 3.00 -10.78
CA PRO A 61 -11.12 1.91 -11.45
C PRO A 61 -10.55 0.52 -11.17
N SER A 62 -9.22 0.39 -11.06
CA SER A 62 -8.60 -0.92 -10.83
C SER A 62 -8.86 -1.45 -9.42
N MET A 63 -8.90 -0.59 -8.41
CA MET A 63 -9.25 -0.97 -7.04
C MET A 63 -10.70 -1.43 -6.93
N ASN A 64 -11.57 -0.98 -7.81
CA ASN A 64 -13.00 -1.28 -7.80
C ASN A 64 -13.41 -2.28 -8.88
N LYS A 65 -12.45 -2.87 -9.58
CA LYS A 65 -12.75 -3.85 -10.61
C LYS A 65 -13.30 -5.12 -9.96
N ALA A 66 -14.51 -5.51 -10.36
CA ALA A 66 -15.13 -6.74 -9.92
C ALA A 66 -14.79 -7.87 -10.88
N PHE A 67 -14.59 -9.07 -10.34
CA PHE A 67 -14.44 -10.30 -11.10
C PHE A 67 -15.68 -11.15 -10.85
N ASN A 68 -16.32 -11.63 -11.91
CA ASN A 68 -17.57 -12.38 -11.81
C ASN A 68 -17.40 -13.74 -11.14
N ASP A 69 -16.25 -14.39 -11.37
CA ASP A 69 -15.94 -15.70 -10.80
C ASP A 69 -14.42 -15.93 -10.77
N ALA A 70 -14.03 -17.08 -10.22
CA ALA A 70 -12.64 -17.48 -10.15
C ALA A 70 -11.99 -17.67 -11.53
N ASP A 71 -12.77 -18.16 -12.52
CA ASP A 71 -12.27 -18.37 -13.87
C ASP A 71 -11.91 -17.04 -14.53
N GLU A 72 -12.73 -16.02 -14.36
CA GLU A 72 -12.42 -14.67 -14.86
C GLU A 72 -11.16 -14.13 -14.19
N PHE A 73 -11.04 -14.31 -12.88
CA PHE A 73 -9.88 -13.82 -12.12
C PHE A 73 -8.58 -14.54 -12.53
N PHE A 74 -8.60 -15.88 -12.58
CA PHE A 74 -7.42 -16.68 -12.88
C PHE A 74 -7.17 -16.87 -14.39
N GLY A 75 -8.19 -16.64 -15.22
CA GLY A 75 -8.08 -16.75 -16.68
C GLY A 75 -7.40 -15.58 -17.35
N ARG A 76 -6.99 -14.56 -16.60
CA ARG A 76 -6.29 -13.39 -17.16
C ARG A 76 -4.92 -13.79 -17.69
N THR A 77 -4.50 -13.14 -18.79
CA THR A 77 -3.13 -13.30 -19.28
C THR A 77 -2.16 -12.69 -18.26
N VAL A 78 -0.87 -13.07 -18.35
CA VAL A 78 0.18 -12.50 -17.53
C VAL A 78 0.23 -10.98 -17.72
N GLU A 79 0.07 -10.51 -18.95
CA GLU A 79 0.07 -9.08 -19.29
C GLU A 79 -1.11 -8.34 -18.63
N GLU A 80 -2.31 -8.92 -18.70
CA GLU A 80 -3.50 -8.35 -18.08
C GLU A 80 -3.38 -8.27 -16.56
N TYR A 81 -2.89 -9.33 -15.93
CA TYR A 81 -2.65 -9.37 -14.48
C TYR A 81 -1.63 -8.33 -14.05
N LYS A 82 -0.52 -8.25 -14.77
CA LYS A 82 0.57 -7.32 -14.49
C LYS A 82 0.09 -5.87 -14.58
N LYS A 83 -0.66 -5.55 -15.64
CA LYS A 83 -1.21 -4.21 -15.83
C LYS A 83 -2.17 -3.86 -14.69
N TRP A 84 -3.09 -4.76 -14.34
CA TRP A 84 -4.02 -4.55 -13.24
C TRP A 84 -3.29 -4.31 -11.92
N LEU A 85 -2.27 -5.12 -11.63
CA LEU A 85 -1.50 -5.00 -10.41
C LEU A 85 -0.80 -3.63 -10.30
N ILE A 86 -0.20 -3.17 -11.39
CA ILE A 86 0.47 -1.87 -11.43
C ILE A 86 -0.56 -0.74 -11.25
N ASP A 87 -1.66 -0.78 -11.97
CA ASP A 87 -2.70 0.25 -11.89
C ASP A 87 -3.34 0.29 -10.51
N ASN A 88 -3.64 -0.87 -9.93
CA ASN A 88 -4.18 -0.98 -8.59
C ASN A 88 -3.22 -0.40 -7.53
N THR A 89 -1.94 -0.69 -7.66
CA THR A 89 -0.91 -0.19 -6.74
C THR A 89 -0.80 1.34 -6.84
N ARG A 90 -0.80 1.88 -8.05
CA ARG A 90 -0.76 3.34 -8.26
C ARG A 90 -1.97 4.04 -7.67
N GLU A 91 -3.15 3.46 -7.85
CA GLU A 91 -4.38 4.03 -7.31
C GLU A 91 -4.39 4.00 -5.78
N GLN A 92 -3.88 2.94 -5.19
CA GLN A 92 -3.79 2.82 -3.72
C GLN A 92 -2.70 3.72 -3.13
N LEU A 93 -1.68 4.06 -3.90
CA LEU A 93 -0.53 4.82 -3.41
C LEU A 93 -0.93 6.14 -2.75
N ASP A 94 -1.88 6.85 -3.29
CA ASP A 94 -2.36 8.12 -2.72
C ASP A 94 -2.88 7.93 -1.31
N PHE A 95 -3.67 6.88 -1.08
CA PHE A 95 -4.20 6.55 0.25
C PHE A 95 -3.08 6.18 1.22
N VAL A 96 -2.13 5.37 0.75
CA VAL A 96 -0.99 4.92 1.56
C VAL A 96 -0.12 6.11 1.98
N LEU A 97 0.23 6.99 1.05
CA LEU A 97 1.06 8.15 1.34
C LEU A 97 0.42 9.07 2.37
N LEU A 98 -0.87 9.36 2.22
CA LEU A 98 -1.58 10.22 3.16
C LEU A 98 -1.72 9.57 4.53
N ASP A 99 -1.97 8.26 4.59
CA ASP A 99 -1.99 7.51 5.85
C ASP A 99 -0.63 7.59 6.55
N LEU A 100 0.46 7.34 5.82
CA LEU A 100 1.81 7.37 6.39
C LEU A 100 2.18 8.75 6.90
N ILE A 101 1.85 9.80 6.17
CA ILE A 101 2.08 11.18 6.61
C ILE A 101 1.32 11.46 7.89
N ARG A 102 0.04 11.10 7.95
CA ARG A 102 -0.79 11.31 9.13
C ARG A 102 -0.27 10.55 10.35
N LEU A 103 0.07 9.27 10.18
CA LEU A 103 0.48 8.40 11.27
C LEU A 103 1.88 8.72 11.78
N SER A 104 2.76 9.26 10.95
CA SER A 104 4.15 9.51 11.30
C SER A 104 4.43 10.89 11.91
N GLN A 105 3.39 11.68 12.18
CA GLN A 105 3.57 13.03 12.75
C GLN A 105 4.25 13.01 14.11
N ASN A 106 3.89 12.08 14.98
CA ASN A 106 4.38 12.01 16.36
C ASN A 106 5.00 10.67 16.72
N GLN A 107 5.28 9.80 15.74
CA GLN A 107 5.82 8.46 16.00
C GLN A 107 6.55 7.95 14.76
N ILE A 108 7.39 6.94 14.99
CA ILE A 108 8.06 6.24 13.89
C ILE A 108 7.15 5.14 13.36
N VAL A 109 6.98 5.09 12.04
CA VAL A 109 6.15 4.11 11.35
C VAL A 109 7.04 3.19 10.53
N LEU A 110 6.81 1.90 10.66
CA LEU A 110 7.46 0.86 9.88
C LEU A 110 6.46 0.34 8.84
N CYS A 111 6.76 0.55 7.57
CA CYS A 111 5.87 0.18 6.47
C CYS A 111 6.42 -1.02 5.69
#